data_3fbfa635168e0b3761f8b5f3dfc36504
#
_entry.id   3fbfa635168e0b3761f8b5f3dfc36504
#
_cell.length_a   1.000
_cell.length_b   1.000
_cell.length_c   1.000
_cell.angle_alpha   90.00
_cell.angle_beta   90.00
_cell.angle_gamma   90.00
#
_symmetry.space_group_name_H-M   'P 1'
#
loop_
_entity.id
_entity.type
_entity.pdbx_description
1 polymer ?
#
loop_
_entity_poly.entity_id
_entity_poly.type
_entity_poly.pdbx_seq_one_letter_code
_entity_poly.pdbx_strand_id
1 'polypeptide(L)'
;MENKTELMQLRHPDYDRELTELVRSNLSPKAFREKLLDYHENDIAAALETLTLSERQRIYHALDAAELSAVLEYAEPMTAYLNELSLRRRVNVLSRMDADAAVDYLKTLESSEKNTLVELMDEPKRREIARLWVYGEDEIGSIMTTNCIVIPEGLSVKAAMHQLVEQAAEHDNISTIYVVDSDNAFYGAIDLKDLIIAREGDPLAELIATSYPYVYAHERIEDALPRIQDYSEDSIPVLDEENRMLGVVTAQSLIQTVDDALSEDYARLAGLSAEEDLNETLVQSVCKRLPWLLVLLGLGMVVSSVVGLFESVVAQLTLIVCFQSLVLDMAGNVGTQSLAVTIRVLMDSETTGAQKRKLVWKEARVGLMNGAILGAASFALIGAYLLLRGEAALMAFGVSGCIGIALIAAMLLSSISGTVIPIFFKKIGVDPAVASGPLITTVNDLVAVVSYYGLTWLLLIEWLHLA
;
A
#
# COMPACT_ATOMS: atom_id res chain seq x y z
N MET A 1 45.86 -15.58 10.09
CA MET A 1 44.75 -14.70 10.39
C MET A 1 43.60 -14.80 9.37
N GLU A 2 43.67 -15.73 8.44
CA GLU A 2 42.63 -15.92 7.38
C GLU A 2 41.46 -16.83 7.75
N ASN A 3 41.48 -17.47 8.90
CA ASN A 3 40.54 -18.55 9.24
C ASN A 3 39.40 -18.13 10.20
N LYS A 4 39.16 -16.82 10.43
CA LYS A 4 38.08 -16.34 11.28
C LYS A 4 36.95 -15.62 10.53
N THR A 5 37.12 -15.28 9.26
CA THR A 5 36.14 -14.55 8.46
C THR A 5 35.17 -15.50 7.73
N GLU A 6 35.48 -16.77 7.60
CA GLU A 6 34.61 -17.78 6.98
C GLU A 6 33.54 -18.35 7.93
N LEU A 7 33.63 -18.10 9.24
CA LEU A 7 32.72 -18.67 10.25
C LEU A 7 31.52 -17.77 10.60
N MET A 8 31.34 -16.65 9.92
CA MET A 8 30.23 -15.69 10.15
C MET A 8 29.41 -15.39 8.89
N GLN A 9 29.48 -16.17 7.86
CA GLN A 9 28.35 -16.26 6.93
C GLN A 9 27.33 -17.20 7.60
N LEU A 10 26.38 -16.63 8.33
CA LEU A 10 25.09 -17.24 8.59
C LEU A 10 24.55 -17.62 7.20
N ARG A 11 24.71 -18.90 6.81
CA ARG A 11 24.01 -19.42 5.65
C ARG A 11 22.56 -19.38 6.06
N HIS A 12 21.81 -18.40 5.57
CA HIS A 12 20.38 -18.52 5.52
C HIS A 12 20.10 -19.81 4.75
N PRO A 13 19.31 -20.73 5.31
CA PRO A 13 18.93 -21.93 4.58
C PRO A 13 18.28 -21.50 3.27
N ASP A 14 18.71 -22.08 2.16
CA ASP A 14 18.11 -21.87 0.84
C ASP A 14 16.99 -22.91 0.68
N TYR A 15 15.86 -22.65 1.36
CA TYR A 15 14.74 -23.58 1.37
C TYR A 15 14.13 -23.78 -0.02
N ASP A 16 14.16 -22.78 -0.90
CA ASP A 16 13.69 -22.92 -2.29
C ASP A 16 14.47 -23.99 -3.04
N ARG A 17 15.79 -23.96 -2.87
CA ARG A 17 16.65 -24.96 -3.46
C ARG A 17 16.47 -26.34 -2.83
N GLU A 18 16.39 -26.41 -1.50
CA GLU A 18 16.22 -27.67 -0.78
C GLU A 18 14.86 -28.32 -1.15
N LEU A 19 13.79 -27.54 -1.22
CA LEU A 19 12.46 -27.98 -1.64
C LEU A 19 12.45 -28.42 -3.11
N THR A 20 13.11 -27.68 -3.99
CA THR A 20 13.25 -28.07 -5.40
C THR A 20 13.98 -29.41 -5.53
N GLU A 21 15.08 -29.63 -4.79
CA GLU A 21 15.80 -30.90 -4.76
C GLU A 21 14.95 -32.02 -4.14
N LEU A 22 14.18 -31.73 -3.09
CA LEU A 22 13.24 -32.67 -2.48
C LEU A 22 12.15 -33.11 -3.46
N VAL A 23 11.55 -32.18 -4.19
CA VAL A 23 10.51 -32.46 -5.20
C VAL A 23 11.07 -33.31 -6.35
N ARG A 24 12.33 -33.13 -6.74
CA ARG A 24 12.99 -33.90 -7.78
C ARG A 24 13.56 -35.25 -7.31
N SER A 25 13.52 -35.50 -6.00
CA SER A 25 14.05 -36.75 -5.41
C SER A 25 13.20 -37.98 -5.75
N ASN A 26 13.78 -39.16 -5.73
CA ASN A 26 13.08 -40.43 -5.94
C ASN A 26 12.53 -41.04 -4.62
N LEU A 27 12.02 -40.21 -3.71
CA LEU A 27 11.44 -40.70 -2.48
C LEU A 27 10.07 -41.35 -2.69
N SER A 28 9.71 -42.31 -1.84
CA SER A 28 8.36 -42.86 -1.81
C SER A 28 7.35 -41.76 -1.43
N PRO A 29 6.08 -41.83 -1.86
CA PRO A 29 5.09 -40.81 -1.54
C PRO A 29 4.97 -40.48 -0.05
N LYS A 30 5.06 -41.49 0.80
CA LYS A 30 5.00 -41.32 2.25
C LYS A 30 6.23 -40.56 2.79
N ALA A 31 7.43 -40.97 2.41
CA ALA A 31 8.67 -40.33 2.84
C ALA A 31 8.82 -38.92 2.26
N PHE A 32 8.26 -38.67 1.07
CA PHE A 32 8.21 -37.35 0.46
C PHE A 32 7.31 -36.42 1.26
N ARG A 33 6.08 -36.86 1.61
CA ARG A 33 5.15 -36.09 2.43
C ARG A 33 5.71 -35.76 3.81
N GLU A 34 6.29 -36.77 4.50
CA GLU A 34 6.90 -36.58 5.83
C GLU A 34 7.99 -35.48 5.80
N LYS A 35 8.84 -35.48 4.77
CA LYS A 35 9.88 -34.46 4.62
C LYS A 35 9.35 -33.10 4.17
N LEU A 36 8.27 -33.07 3.38
CA LEU A 36 7.67 -31.83 2.92
C LEU A 36 7.03 -31.08 4.11
N LEU A 37 6.43 -31.80 5.04
CA LEU A 37 5.82 -31.23 6.25
C LEU A 37 6.84 -30.79 7.33
N ASP A 38 8.15 -31.01 7.11
CA ASP A 38 9.20 -30.43 7.93
C ASP A 38 9.44 -28.91 7.61
N TYR A 39 8.94 -28.43 6.46
CA TYR A 39 9.07 -27.04 6.03
C TYR A 39 7.80 -26.25 6.38
N HIS A 40 7.96 -24.97 6.60
CA HIS A 40 6.83 -24.05 6.82
C HIS A 40 6.00 -23.91 5.54
N GLU A 41 4.71 -23.70 5.66
CA GLU A 41 3.77 -23.55 4.55
C GLU A 41 4.17 -22.42 3.59
N ASN A 42 4.65 -21.31 4.13
CA ASN A 42 5.17 -20.19 3.34
C ASN A 42 6.38 -20.56 2.49
N ASP A 43 7.33 -21.36 3.01
CA ASP A 43 8.49 -21.80 2.24
C ASP A 43 8.07 -22.74 1.10
N ILE A 44 7.06 -23.60 1.36
CA ILE A 44 6.51 -24.49 0.33
C ILE A 44 5.78 -23.66 -0.75
N ALA A 45 5.04 -22.63 -0.36
CA ALA A 45 4.36 -21.72 -1.27
C ALA A 45 5.34 -20.97 -2.17
N ALA A 46 6.41 -20.39 -1.60
CA ALA A 46 7.46 -19.72 -2.35
C ALA A 46 8.14 -20.66 -3.38
N ALA A 47 8.39 -21.91 -3.00
CA ALA A 47 8.96 -22.89 -3.93
C ALA A 47 8.06 -23.21 -5.13
N LEU A 48 6.73 -23.03 -5.03
CA LEU A 48 5.80 -23.28 -6.15
C LEU A 48 6.12 -22.42 -7.38
N GLU A 49 6.63 -21.21 -7.19
CA GLU A 49 6.96 -20.29 -8.29
C GLU A 49 8.07 -20.87 -9.19
N THR A 50 9.05 -21.54 -8.58
CA THR A 50 10.23 -22.07 -9.30
C THR A 50 9.98 -23.44 -9.91
N LEU A 51 8.91 -24.13 -9.51
CA LEU A 51 8.59 -25.49 -9.92
C LEU A 51 7.76 -25.52 -11.22
N THR A 52 8.00 -26.55 -12.04
CA THR A 52 7.15 -26.85 -13.19
C THR A 52 5.79 -27.38 -12.75
N LEU A 53 4.76 -27.30 -13.63
CA LEU A 53 3.41 -27.83 -13.35
C LEU A 53 3.44 -29.30 -12.88
N SER A 54 4.27 -30.14 -13.49
CA SER A 54 4.39 -31.55 -13.11
C SER A 54 5.01 -31.75 -11.72
N GLU A 55 5.93 -30.88 -11.35
CA GLU A 55 6.56 -30.88 -10.01
C GLU A 55 5.57 -30.37 -8.96
N ARG A 56 4.80 -29.29 -9.24
CA ARG A 56 3.74 -28.79 -8.37
C ARG A 56 2.65 -29.84 -8.16
N GLN A 57 2.22 -30.54 -9.22
CA GLN A 57 1.27 -31.64 -9.09
C GLN A 57 1.73 -32.76 -8.15
N ARG A 58 3.03 -33.00 -8.04
CA ARG A 58 3.58 -33.93 -7.06
C ARG A 58 3.33 -33.48 -5.63
N ILE A 59 3.51 -32.18 -5.34
CA ILE A 59 3.17 -31.57 -4.04
C ILE A 59 1.66 -31.69 -3.79
N TYR A 60 0.84 -31.29 -4.76
CA TYR A 60 -0.63 -31.34 -4.64
C TYR A 60 -1.15 -32.75 -4.35
N HIS A 61 -0.49 -33.80 -4.85
CA HIS A 61 -0.89 -35.18 -4.56
C HIS A 61 -0.38 -35.69 -3.22
N ALA A 62 0.71 -35.14 -2.71
CA ALA A 62 1.31 -35.55 -1.44
C ALA A 62 0.59 -34.99 -0.22
N LEU A 63 0.14 -33.73 -0.31
CA LEU A 63 -0.59 -33.04 0.75
C LEU A 63 -2.07 -33.42 0.75
N ASP A 64 -2.71 -33.40 1.92
CA ASP A 64 -4.17 -33.51 2.00
C ASP A 64 -4.83 -32.15 1.67
N ALA A 65 -6.16 -32.02 1.87
CA ALA A 65 -6.86 -30.80 1.49
C ALA A 65 -6.61 -29.65 2.47
N ALA A 66 -6.42 -29.95 3.77
CA ALA A 66 -6.15 -28.94 4.78
C ALA A 66 -4.69 -28.42 4.68
N GLU A 67 -3.73 -29.35 4.55
CA GLU A 67 -2.32 -29.01 4.35
C GLU A 67 -2.10 -28.19 3.06
N LEU A 68 -2.78 -28.57 1.98
CA LEU A 68 -2.70 -27.83 0.71
C LEU A 68 -3.37 -26.45 0.79
N SER A 69 -4.45 -26.32 1.55
CA SER A 69 -5.09 -25.05 1.82
C SER A 69 -4.13 -24.09 2.52
N ALA A 70 -3.53 -24.53 3.62
CA ALA A 70 -2.58 -23.73 4.38
C ALA A 70 -1.39 -23.26 3.53
N VAL A 71 -0.88 -24.11 2.62
CA VAL A 71 0.19 -23.70 1.69
C VAL A 71 -0.31 -22.68 0.66
N LEU A 72 -1.51 -22.88 0.09
CA LEU A 72 -2.01 -22.00 -0.97
C LEU A 72 -2.46 -20.63 -0.49
N GLU A 73 -2.78 -20.48 0.80
CA GLU A 73 -3.06 -19.20 1.43
C GLU A 73 -1.84 -18.26 1.47
N TYR A 74 -0.62 -18.82 1.43
CA TYR A 74 0.63 -18.05 1.29
C TYR A 74 1.10 -17.89 -0.16
N ALA A 75 0.44 -18.53 -1.14
CA ALA A 75 0.94 -18.57 -2.52
C ALA A 75 0.44 -17.37 -3.35
N GLU A 76 1.34 -16.64 -3.97
CA GLU A 76 1.05 -15.52 -4.87
C GLU A 76 1.47 -15.83 -6.33
N PRO A 77 0.56 -15.70 -7.32
CA PRO A 77 -0.88 -15.47 -7.17
C PRO A 77 -1.62 -16.80 -6.88
N MET A 78 -2.33 -16.87 -5.76
CA MET A 78 -3.12 -18.04 -5.34
C MET A 78 -4.04 -18.59 -6.44
N THR A 79 -4.63 -17.68 -7.22
CA THR A 79 -5.55 -18.02 -8.34
C THR A 79 -4.92 -18.93 -9.39
N ALA A 80 -3.65 -18.74 -9.72
CA ALA A 80 -2.96 -19.56 -10.71
C ALA A 80 -2.87 -21.02 -10.24
N TYR A 81 -2.49 -21.23 -8.99
CA TYR A 81 -2.28 -22.57 -8.42
C TYR A 81 -3.61 -23.29 -8.15
N LEU A 82 -4.63 -22.59 -7.67
CA LEU A 82 -5.97 -23.15 -7.50
C LEU A 82 -6.57 -23.61 -8.85
N ASN A 83 -6.31 -22.87 -9.92
CA ASN A 83 -6.78 -23.23 -11.27
C ASN A 83 -6.08 -24.46 -11.87
N GLU A 84 -4.91 -24.84 -11.36
CA GLU A 84 -4.22 -26.07 -11.73
C GLU A 84 -4.89 -27.34 -11.13
N LEU A 85 -5.74 -27.18 -10.12
CA LEU A 85 -6.43 -28.28 -9.45
C LEU A 85 -7.67 -28.73 -10.23
N SER A 86 -7.98 -30.03 -10.17
CA SER A 86 -9.26 -30.51 -10.66
C SER A 86 -10.43 -29.91 -9.85
N LEU A 87 -11.59 -29.73 -10.46
CA LEU A 87 -12.77 -29.12 -9.82
C LEU A 87 -13.05 -29.71 -8.42
N ARG A 88 -13.06 -31.03 -8.31
CA ARG A 88 -13.29 -31.73 -7.03
C ARG A 88 -12.22 -31.42 -5.98
N ARG A 89 -10.96 -31.35 -6.41
CA ARG A 89 -9.84 -31.06 -5.51
C ARG A 89 -9.90 -29.60 -5.06
N ARG A 90 -10.21 -28.69 -5.98
CA ARG A 90 -10.37 -27.25 -5.71
C ARG A 90 -11.46 -26.99 -4.68
N VAL A 91 -12.64 -27.62 -4.84
CA VAL A 91 -13.74 -27.53 -3.87
C VAL A 91 -13.30 -28.00 -2.48
N ASN A 92 -12.60 -29.13 -2.40
CA ASN A 92 -12.14 -29.66 -1.11
C ASN A 92 -11.11 -28.75 -0.42
N VAL A 93 -10.21 -28.13 -1.18
CA VAL A 93 -9.22 -27.16 -0.65
C VAL A 93 -9.93 -25.89 -0.19
N LEU A 94 -10.78 -25.31 -1.02
CA LEU A 94 -11.55 -24.10 -0.68
C LEU A 94 -12.49 -24.32 0.54
N SER A 95 -12.97 -25.52 0.74
CA SER A 95 -13.78 -25.84 1.92
C SER A 95 -12.97 -25.90 3.22
N ARG A 96 -11.64 -25.98 3.13
CA ARG A 96 -10.72 -25.98 4.28
C ARG A 96 -9.97 -24.66 4.47
N MET A 97 -9.94 -23.86 3.44
CA MET A 97 -9.33 -22.53 3.38
C MET A 97 -10.05 -21.56 4.33
N ASP A 98 -9.36 -20.58 4.87
CA ASP A 98 -10.01 -19.50 5.59
C ASP A 98 -11.04 -18.80 4.70
N ALA A 99 -12.11 -18.31 5.29
CA ALA A 99 -13.26 -17.86 4.52
C ALA A 99 -12.99 -16.58 3.73
N ASP A 100 -12.18 -15.69 4.27
CA ASP A 100 -11.68 -14.47 3.62
C ASP A 100 -10.85 -14.82 2.37
N ALA A 101 -9.84 -15.67 2.48
CA ALA A 101 -9.03 -16.14 1.36
C ALA A 101 -9.88 -16.86 0.29
N ALA A 102 -10.86 -17.68 0.71
CA ALA A 102 -11.79 -18.32 -0.21
C ALA A 102 -12.68 -17.31 -0.95
N VAL A 103 -13.16 -16.24 -0.26
CA VAL A 103 -13.96 -15.16 -0.86
C VAL A 103 -13.12 -14.38 -1.87
N ASP A 104 -11.88 -14.03 -1.55
CA ASP A 104 -11.00 -13.30 -2.45
C ASP A 104 -10.73 -14.08 -3.74
N TYR A 105 -10.46 -15.38 -3.64
CA TYR A 105 -10.37 -16.22 -4.83
C TYR A 105 -11.68 -16.24 -5.63
N LEU A 106 -12.83 -16.41 -4.98
CA LEU A 106 -14.13 -16.48 -5.65
C LEU A 106 -14.52 -15.16 -6.34
N LYS A 107 -14.04 -14.00 -5.85
CA LYS A 107 -14.23 -12.68 -6.49
C LYS A 107 -13.50 -12.59 -7.84
N THR A 108 -12.39 -13.30 -8.02
CA THR A 108 -11.62 -13.29 -9.28
C THR A 108 -12.25 -14.11 -10.40
N LEU A 109 -13.25 -14.97 -10.09
CA LEU A 109 -13.85 -15.90 -11.02
C LEU A 109 -15.08 -15.34 -11.74
N GLU A 110 -15.37 -15.88 -12.94
CA GLU A 110 -16.63 -15.63 -13.63
C GLU A 110 -17.84 -16.19 -12.84
N SER A 111 -18.97 -15.51 -12.92
CA SER A 111 -20.18 -15.86 -12.15
C SER A 111 -20.63 -17.32 -12.30
N SER A 112 -20.44 -17.94 -13.47
CA SER A 112 -20.80 -19.34 -13.72
C SER A 112 -19.91 -20.34 -12.98
N GLU A 113 -18.60 -20.12 -12.97
CA GLU A 113 -17.61 -20.95 -12.28
C GLU A 113 -17.74 -20.81 -10.76
N LYS A 114 -17.84 -19.58 -10.29
CA LYS A 114 -18.09 -19.25 -8.89
C LYS A 114 -19.31 -19.98 -8.34
N ASN A 115 -20.46 -19.86 -8.98
CA ASN A 115 -21.68 -20.50 -8.52
C ASN A 115 -21.52 -22.04 -8.44
N THR A 116 -20.85 -22.62 -9.43
CA THR A 116 -20.57 -24.07 -9.44
C THR A 116 -19.71 -24.49 -8.24
N LEU A 117 -18.65 -23.74 -7.92
CA LEU A 117 -17.79 -24.04 -6.78
C LEU A 117 -18.55 -23.92 -5.46
N VAL A 118 -19.28 -22.82 -5.26
CA VAL A 118 -20.05 -22.57 -4.05
C VAL A 118 -21.15 -23.63 -3.85
N GLU A 119 -21.85 -24.04 -4.91
CA GLU A 119 -22.87 -25.11 -4.83
C GLU A 119 -22.30 -26.46 -4.43
N LEU A 120 -21.04 -26.75 -4.76
CA LEU A 120 -20.38 -28.00 -4.44
C LEU A 120 -19.76 -28.03 -3.03
N MET A 121 -19.65 -26.89 -2.35
CA MET A 121 -19.18 -26.81 -0.96
C MET A 121 -20.25 -27.27 0.02
N ASP A 122 -19.83 -27.63 1.24
CA ASP A 122 -20.73 -27.96 2.34
C ASP A 122 -21.51 -26.75 2.84
N GLU A 123 -22.66 -27.04 3.43
CA GLU A 123 -23.57 -26.01 3.92
C GLU A 123 -22.93 -25.06 4.95
N PRO A 124 -22.10 -25.50 5.94
CA PRO A 124 -21.42 -24.60 6.87
C PRO A 124 -20.52 -23.60 6.15
N LYS A 125 -19.67 -24.05 5.22
CA LYS A 125 -18.74 -23.19 4.48
C LYS A 125 -19.47 -22.21 3.54
N ARG A 126 -20.54 -22.65 2.90
CA ARG A 126 -21.38 -21.74 2.09
C ARG A 126 -21.97 -20.60 2.91
N ARG A 127 -22.43 -20.86 4.13
CA ARG A 127 -22.96 -19.82 5.03
C ARG A 127 -21.89 -18.84 5.47
N GLU A 128 -20.72 -19.35 5.76
CA GLU A 128 -19.56 -18.54 6.13
C GLU A 128 -19.14 -17.59 5.01
N ILE A 129 -18.94 -18.12 3.81
CA ILE A 129 -18.66 -17.33 2.61
C ILE A 129 -19.77 -16.29 2.34
N ALA A 130 -21.05 -16.68 2.45
CA ALA A 130 -22.17 -15.78 2.24
C ALA A 130 -22.21 -14.61 3.23
N ARG A 131 -21.75 -14.81 4.47
CA ARG A 131 -21.63 -13.73 5.47
C ARG A 131 -20.57 -12.71 5.08
N LEU A 132 -19.39 -13.18 4.63
CA LEU A 132 -18.30 -12.29 4.21
C LEU A 132 -18.58 -11.58 2.88
N TRP A 133 -19.34 -12.22 1.99
CA TRP A 133 -19.67 -11.69 0.67
C TRP A 133 -20.46 -10.38 0.67
N VAL A 134 -21.10 -10.04 1.77
CA VAL A 134 -21.94 -8.84 1.91
C VAL A 134 -21.09 -7.58 2.00
N TYR A 135 -19.84 -7.70 2.48
CA TYR A 135 -18.96 -6.56 2.74
C TYR A 135 -18.21 -6.11 1.49
N GLY A 136 -18.08 -4.79 1.34
CA GLY A 136 -17.26 -4.16 0.31
C GLY A 136 -15.76 -4.39 0.57
N GLU A 137 -14.95 -4.28 -0.48
CA GLU A 137 -13.48 -4.47 -0.37
C GLU A 137 -12.81 -3.44 0.54
N ASP A 138 -13.44 -2.29 0.75
CA ASP A 138 -12.97 -1.21 1.62
C ASP A 138 -13.52 -1.28 3.06
N GLU A 139 -14.33 -2.30 3.40
CA GLU A 139 -14.92 -2.50 4.72
C GLU A 139 -14.15 -3.55 5.54
N ILE A 140 -14.07 -3.34 6.85
CA ILE A 140 -13.41 -4.27 7.80
C ILE A 140 -13.96 -5.70 7.67
N GLY A 141 -15.23 -5.87 7.40
CA GLY A 141 -15.85 -7.17 7.22
C GLY A 141 -15.27 -7.99 6.06
N SER A 142 -14.60 -7.36 5.09
CA SER A 142 -13.98 -8.06 3.97
C SER A 142 -12.67 -8.77 4.32
N ILE A 143 -11.98 -8.29 5.35
CA ILE A 143 -10.69 -8.84 5.82
C ILE A 143 -10.82 -9.59 7.14
N MET A 144 -12.05 -9.84 7.62
CA MET A 144 -12.26 -10.57 8.86
C MET A 144 -12.29 -12.09 8.60
N THR A 145 -11.77 -12.82 9.55
CA THR A 145 -11.90 -14.28 9.62
C THR A 145 -12.81 -14.70 10.77
N THR A 146 -13.47 -15.85 10.63
CA THR A 146 -14.22 -16.50 11.72
C THR A 146 -13.36 -17.50 12.51
N ASN A 147 -12.09 -17.62 12.16
CA ASN A 147 -11.10 -18.48 12.82
C ASN A 147 -10.70 -17.87 14.17
N CYS A 148 -11.52 -18.02 15.19
CA CYS A 148 -11.29 -17.50 16.55
C CYS A 148 -12.05 -18.30 17.60
N ILE A 149 -11.58 -18.23 18.85
CA ILE A 149 -12.19 -18.89 20.00
C ILE A 149 -13.20 -17.96 20.67
N VAL A 150 -14.44 -18.40 20.78
CA VAL A 150 -15.52 -17.64 21.43
C VAL A 150 -16.15 -18.47 22.53
N ILE A 151 -16.24 -17.93 23.76
CA ILE A 151 -16.85 -18.57 24.92
C ILE A 151 -17.92 -17.66 25.55
N PRO A 152 -18.99 -18.22 26.16
CA PRO A 152 -19.96 -17.42 26.88
C PRO A 152 -19.39 -16.95 28.24
N GLU A 153 -19.88 -15.80 28.72
CA GLU A 153 -19.59 -15.32 30.06
C GLU A 153 -20.10 -16.28 31.14
N GLY A 154 -19.61 -16.13 32.36
CA GLY A 154 -20.13 -16.89 33.53
C GLY A 154 -19.62 -18.32 33.63
N LEU A 155 -18.71 -18.75 32.78
CA LEU A 155 -18.06 -20.06 32.92
C LEU A 155 -17.07 -20.09 34.09
N SER A 156 -16.77 -21.30 34.61
CA SER A 156 -15.57 -21.50 35.42
C SER A 156 -14.33 -21.60 34.55
N VAL A 157 -13.13 -21.29 35.10
CA VAL A 157 -11.83 -21.44 34.40
C VAL A 157 -11.70 -22.84 33.77
N LYS A 158 -12.12 -23.89 34.45
CA LYS A 158 -12.09 -25.26 33.94
C LYS A 158 -13.01 -25.46 32.72
N ALA A 159 -14.22 -24.90 32.76
CA ALA A 159 -15.16 -24.99 31.64
C ALA A 159 -14.71 -24.17 30.45
N ALA A 160 -14.14 -22.98 30.67
CA ALA A 160 -13.54 -22.15 29.63
C ALA A 160 -12.36 -22.86 28.95
N MET A 161 -11.46 -23.48 29.73
CA MET A 161 -10.36 -24.28 29.19
C MET A 161 -10.84 -25.49 28.38
N HIS A 162 -11.93 -26.13 28.81
CA HIS A 162 -12.51 -27.25 28.05
C HIS A 162 -13.04 -26.77 26.68
N GLN A 163 -13.78 -25.68 26.66
CA GLN A 163 -14.29 -25.09 25.40
C GLN A 163 -13.16 -24.63 24.48
N LEU A 164 -12.11 -24.03 25.06
CA LEU A 164 -10.91 -23.67 24.28
C LEU A 164 -10.32 -24.91 23.59
N VAL A 165 -10.06 -26.00 24.33
CA VAL A 165 -9.46 -27.22 23.79
C VAL A 165 -10.35 -27.87 22.71
N GLU A 166 -11.67 -27.81 22.89
CA GLU A 166 -12.63 -28.32 21.90
C GLU A 166 -12.59 -27.49 20.59
N GLN A 167 -12.61 -26.18 20.71
CA GLN A 167 -12.58 -25.26 19.54
C GLN A 167 -11.20 -25.21 18.87
N ALA A 168 -10.10 -25.34 19.63
CA ALA A 168 -8.74 -25.37 19.11
C ALA A 168 -8.44 -26.55 18.15
N ALA A 169 -9.33 -27.53 18.06
CA ALA A 169 -9.25 -28.57 17.03
C ALA A 169 -9.65 -28.09 15.62
N GLU A 170 -10.38 -26.98 15.54
CA GLU A 170 -10.93 -26.43 14.29
C GLU A 170 -10.43 -25.00 14.01
N HIS A 171 -9.86 -24.32 15.03
CA HIS A 171 -9.40 -22.93 14.94
C HIS A 171 -7.95 -22.82 15.39
N ASP A 172 -7.15 -22.13 14.58
CA ASP A 172 -5.71 -21.93 14.84
C ASP A 172 -5.42 -20.64 15.62
N ASN A 173 -6.29 -19.61 15.49
CA ASN A 173 -6.14 -18.36 16.23
C ASN A 173 -6.65 -18.49 17.66
N ILE A 174 -5.80 -19.01 18.54
CA ILE A 174 -6.12 -19.37 19.95
C ILE A 174 -5.49 -18.42 20.96
N SER A 175 -4.64 -17.47 20.54
CA SER A 175 -3.92 -16.57 21.46
C SER A 175 -4.85 -15.70 22.29
N THR A 176 -5.99 -15.31 21.70
CA THR A 176 -7.03 -14.51 22.35
C THR A 176 -8.35 -15.25 22.36
N ILE A 177 -8.98 -15.36 23.53
CA ILE A 177 -10.29 -15.98 23.73
C ILE A 177 -11.31 -14.87 23.92
N TYR A 178 -12.32 -14.80 23.05
CA TYR A 178 -13.36 -13.79 23.10
C TYR A 178 -14.52 -14.26 23.97
N VAL A 179 -15.00 -13.34 24.80
CA VAL A 179 -16.12 -13.60 25.71
C VAL A 179 -17.34 -12.84 25.24
N VAL A 180 -18.46 -13.55 25.12
CA VAL A 180 -19.75 -12.98 24.71
C VAL A 180 -20.79 -13.19 25.82
N ASP A 181 -21.78 -12.31 25.89
CA ASP A 181 -22.92 -12.43 26.77
C ASP A 181 -24.00 -13.41 26.24
N SER A 182 -25.15 -13.49 26.93
CA SER A 182 -26.28 -14.34 26.54
C SER A 182 -26.91 -13.98 25.19
N ASP A 183 -26.72 -12.76 24.71
CA ASP A 183 -27.27 -12.26 23.45
C ASP A 183 -26.20 -12.29 22.30
N ASN A 184 -25.07 -12.94 22.57
CA ASN A 184 -23.88 -13.01 21.68
C ASN A 184 -23.25 -11.64 21.47
N ALA A 185 -23.49 -10.65 22.34
CA ALA A 185 -22.80 -9.37 22.30
C ALA A 185 -21.40 -9.52 22.93
N PHE A 186 -20.44 -8.82 22.34
CA PHE A 186 -19.05 -8.83 22.80
C PHE A 186 -18.95 -8.25 24.21
N TYR A 187 -18.40 -9.02 25.15
CA TYR A 187 -18.20 -8.63 26.53
C TYR A 187 -16.75 -8.26 26.86
N GLY A 188 -15.80 -8.98 26.29
CA GLY A 188 -14.36 -8.76 26.51
C GLY A 188 -13.52 -9.89 25.94
N ALA A 189 -12.23 -9.87 26.25
CA ALA A 189 -11.28 -10.88 25.80
C ALA A 189 -10.41 -11.39 26.95
N ILE A 190 -9.88 -12.61 26.81
CA ILE A 190 -8.95 -13.25 27.72
C ILE A 190 -7.70 -13.64 26.93
N ASP A 191 -6.53 -13.28 27.42
CA ASP A 191 -5.27 -13.79 26.89
C ASP A 191 -5.12 -15.28 27.24
N LEU A 192 -4.76 -16.11 26.27
CA LEU A 192 -4.52 -17.54 26.48
C LEU A 192 -3.56 -17.81 27.65
N LYS A 193 -2.50 -16.99 27.76
CA LYS A 193 -1.53 -17.10 28.85
C LYS A 193 -2.19 -16.95 30.22
N ASP A 194 -3.11 -15.98 30.36
CA ASP A 194 -3.79 -15.72 31.63
C ASP A 194 -4.74 -16.88 32.01
N LEU A 195 -5.41 -17.45 30.99
CA LEU A 195 -6.25 -18.65 31.20
C LEU A 195 -5.42 -19.88 31.57
N ILE A 196 -4.20 -20.06 30.98
CA ILE A 196 -3.30 -21.19 31.30
C ILE A 196 -2.76 -21.10 32.74
N ILE A 197 -2.43 -19.92 33.24
CA ILE A 197 -1.88 -19.74 34.59
C ILE A 197 -2.96 -19.68 35.70
N ALA A 198 -4.22 -19.47 35.33
CA ALA A 198 -5.34 -19.40 36.26
C ALA A 198 -5.57 -20.71 36.95
N ARG A 199 -6.04 -20.66 38.21
CA ARG A 199 -6.38 -21.83 39.00
C ARG A 199 -7.88 -22.15 38.89
N GLU A 200 -8.25 -23.40 39.10
CA GLU A 200 -9.66 -23.87 38.99
C GLU A 200 -10.63 -23.07 39.89
N GLY A 201 -10.17 -22.49 41.00
CA GLY A 201 -10.98 -21.68 41.91
C GLY A 201 -11.01 -20.19 41.67
N ASP A 202 -10.25 -19.72 40.69
CA ASP A 202 -10.21 -18.28 40.36
C ASP A 202 -11.49 -17.89 39.59
N PRO A 203 -12.06 -16.70 39.85
CA PRO A 203 -13.22 -16.24 39.09
C PRO A 203 -12.81 -15.84 37.68
N LEU A 204 -13.40 -16.47 36.66
CA LEU A 204 -13.09 -16.17 35.26
C LEU A 204 -13.27 -14.65 34.92
N ALA A 205 -14.23 -14.00 35.60
CA ALA A 205 -14.51 -12.58 35.41
C ALA A 205 -13.32 -11.65 35.72
N GLU A 206 -12.37 -12.07 36.56
CA GLU A 206 -11.15 -11.29 36.83
C GLU A 206 -10.10 -11.39 35.72
N LEU A 207 -10.22 -12.37 34.83
CA LEU A 207 -9.33 -12.57 33.71
C LEU A 207 -9.82 -11.84 32.45
N ILE A 208 -11.09 -11.39 32.42
CA ILE A 208 -11.70 -10.77 31.25
C ILE A 208 -11.31 -9.30 31.16
N ALA A 209 -10.58 -8.95 30.13
CA ALA A 209 -10.31 -7.55 29.75
C ALA A 209 -11.54 -6.96 29.04
N THR A 210 -12.34 -6.17 29.75
CA THR A 210 -13.55 -5.53 29.19
C THR A 210 -13.27 -4.26 28.38
N SER A 211 -12.05 -3.70 28.49
CA SER A 211 -11.60 -2.54 27.69
C SER A 211 -10.77 -2.97 26.49
N TYR A 212 -11.13 -4.06 25.84
CA TYR A 212 -10.45 -4.58 24.67
C TYR A 212 -10.84 -3.76 23.41
N PRO A 213 -9.91 -3.49 22.46
CA PRO A 213 -10.24 -2.78 21.22
C PRO A 213 -11.17 -3.60 20.34
N TYR A 214 -12.03 -2.94 19.58
CA TYR A 214 -12.93 -3.57 18.63
C TYR A 214 -13.19 -2.68 17.43
N VAL A 215 -13.71 -3.25 16.34
CA VAL A 215 -14.12 -2.56 15.12
C VAL A 215 -15.49 -3.05 14.66
N TYR A 216 -16.17 -2.25 13.83
CA TYR A 216 -17.44 -2.64 13.21
C TYR A 216 -17.22 -3.16 11.78
N ALA A 217 -18.00 -4.16 11.38
CA ALA A 217 -17.84 -4.82 10.08
C ALA A 217 -18.03 -3.88 8.88
N HIS A 218 -18.94 -2.90 8.98
CA HIS A 218 -19.18 -1.89 7.93
C HIS A 218 -18.30 -0.64 8.06
N GLU A 219 -17.38 -0.61 9.02
CA GLU A 219 -16.41 0.47 9.14
C GLU A 219 -15.38 0.38 8.00
N ARG A 220 -14.97 1.53 7.46
CA ARG A 220 -13.96 1.52 6.41
C ARG A 220 -12.57 1.19 6.98
N ILE A 221 -11.84 0.39 6.25
CA ILE A 221 -10.47 -0.02 6.62
C ILE A 221 -9.59 1.21 6.88
N GLU A 222 -9.65 2.23 6.00
CA GLU A 222 -8.87 3.47 6.13
C GLU A 222 -9.13 4.24 7.43
N ASP A 223 -10.35 4.18 7.96
CA ASP A 223 -10.76 4.87 9.18
C ASP A 223 -10.44 4.05 10.45
N ALA A 224 -10.54 2.72 10.37
CA ALA A 224 -10.29 1.80 11.48
C ALA A 224 -8.79 1.61 11.73
N LEU A 225 -8.01 1.43 10.67
CA LEU A 225 -6.60 1.04 10.70
C LEU A 225 -5.72 1.91 11.60
N PRO A 226 -5.75 3.28 11.53
CA PRO A 226 -4.94 4.13 12.40
C PRO A 226 -5.27 3.98 13.88
N ARG A 227 -6.50 3.56 14.20
CA ARG A 227 -6.99 3.39 15.57
C ARG A 227 -6.54 2.06 16.17
N ILE A 228 -6.49 1.00 15.37
CA ILE A 228 -6.23 -0.37 15.86
C ILE A 228 -4.76 -0.78 15.80
N GLN A 229 -3.95 -0.20 14.89
CA GLN A 229 -2.54 -0.54 14.74
C GLN A 229 -1.68 -0.31 16.00
N ASP A 230 -2.11 0.59 16.90
CA ASP A 230 -1.35 0.95 18.10
C ASP A 230 -1.56 -0.05 19.27
N TYR A 231 -2.55 -0.95 19.17
CA TYR A 231 -2.87 -1.84 20.28
C TYR A 231 -1.95 -3.05 20.38
N SER A 232 -1.24 -3.43 19.33
CA SER A 232 -0.30 -4.59 19.32
C SER A 232 -0.94 -5.92 19.76
N GLU A 233 -2.23 -6.09 19.49
CA GLU A 233 -2.97 -7.33 19.77
C GLU A 233 -2.85 -8.30 18.59
N ASP A 234 -2.85 -9.61 18.88
CA ASP A 234 -2.77 -10.66 17.84
C ASP A 234 -4.00 -10.68 16.94
N SER A 235 -5.17 -10.32 17.49
CA SER A 235 -6.41 -10.18 16.74
C SER A 235 -7.38 -9.23 17.44
N ILE A 236 -8.28 -8.61 16.66
CA ILE A 236 -9.26 -7.61 17.11
C ILE A 236 -10.65 -8.05 16.70
N PRO A 237 -11.63 -8.08 17.64
CA PRO A 237 -12.99 -8.53 17.34
C PRO A 237 -13.72 -7.56 16.40
N VAL A 238 -14.45 -8.13 15.46
CA VAL A 238 -15.33 -7.45 14.52
C VAL A 238 -16.76 -7.64 14.95
N LEU A 239 -17.49 -6.53 15.10
CA LEU A 239 -18.84 -6.50 15.64
C LEU A 239 -19.85 -6.03 14.57
N ASP A 240 -21.11 -6.43 14.74
CA ASP A 240 -22.24 -5.83 14.03
C ASP A 240 -22.76 -4.55 14.74
N GLU A 241 -23.79 -3.91 14.19
CA GLU A 241 -24.39 -2.68 14.75
C GLU A 241 -25.06 -2.93 16.13
N GLU A 242 -25.39 -4.17 16.47
CA GLU A 242 -25.92 -4.59 17.75
C GLU A 242 -24.85 -5.06 18.74
N ASN A 243 -23.56 -4.82 18.43
CA ASN A 243 -22.37 -5.26 19.18
C ASN A 243 -22.20 -6.79 19.29
N ARG A 244 -22.84 -7.56 18.43
CA ARG A 244 -22.63 -9.01 18.39
C ARG A 244 -21.35 -9.33 17.64
N MET A 245 -20.64 -10.33 18.13
CA MET A 245 -19.38 -10.76 17.53
C MET A 245 -19.63 -11.50 16.21
N LEU A 246 -18.98 -11.04 15.13
CA LEU A 246 -19.04 -11.64 13.80
C LEU A 246 -17.80 -12.47 13.47
N GLY A 247 -16.63 -12.03 13.91
CA GLY A 247 -15.34 -12.63 13.66
C GLY A 247 -14.22 -11.76 14.23
N VAL A 248 -13.02 -11.90 13.70
CA VAL A 248 -11.84 -11.13 14.10
C VAL A 248 -11.04 -10.68 12.88
N VAL A 249 -10.30 -9.59 13.02
CA VAL A 249 -9.22 -9.22 12.10
C VAL A 249 -7.91 -9.57 12.78
N THR A 250 -7.08 -10.37 12.12
CA THR A 250 -5.77 -10.78 12.64
C THR A 250 -4.70 -9.71 12.40
N ALA A 251 -3.64 -9.71 13.22
CA ALA A 251 -2.48 -8.84 12.98
C ALA A 251 -1.86 -9.10 11.60
N GLN A 252 -1.88 -10.33 11.11
CA GLN A 252 -1.38 -10.69 9.78
C GLN A 252 -2.23 -10.04 8.67
N SER A 253 -3.57 -10.17 8.73
CA SER A 253 -4.47 -9.51 7.75
C SER A 253 -4.30 -7.99 7.77
N LEU A 254 -4.11 -7.40 8.96
CA LEU A 254 -3.84 -5.96 9.09
C LEU A 254 -2.52 -5.55 8.43
N ILE A 255 -1.45 -6.31 8.65
CA ILE A 255 -0.12 -6.02 8.04
C ILE A 255 -0.23 -6.09 6.52
N GLN A 256 -0.88 -7.12 5.99
CA GLN A 256 -1.06 -7.28 4.55
C GLN A 256 -1.91 -6.14 3.96
N THR A 257 -3.02 -5.79 4.60
CA THR A 257 -3.87 -4.66 4.17
C THR A 257 -3.12 -3.33 4.17
N VAL A 258 -2.22 -3.11 5.16
CA VAL A 258 -1.36 -1.91 5.19
C VAL A 258 -0.38 -1.92 4.03
N ASP A 259 0.24 -3.05 3.74
CA ASP A 259 1.22 -3.20 2.66
C ASP A 259 0.56 -2.98 1.29
N ASP A 260 -0.61 -3.58 1.06
CA ASP A 260 -1.41 -3.39 -0.15
C ASP A 260 -1.81 -1.92 -0.34
N ALA A 261 -2.29 -1.26 0.73
CA ALA A 261 -2.65 0.15 0.68
C ALA A 261 -1.44 1.06 0.37
N LEU A 262 -0.27 0.78 0.97
CA LEU A 262 0.96 1.52 0.70
C LEU A 262 1.44 1.32 -0.75
N SER A 263 1.34 0.11 -1.26
CA SER A 263 1.70 -0.24 -2.64
C SER A 263 0.78 0.46 -3.64
N GLU A 264 -0.54 0.47 -3.38
CA GLU A 264 -1.50 1.20 -4.20
C GLU A 264 -1.26 2.71 -4.19
N ASP A 265 -1.00 3.30 -3.02
CA ASP A 265 -0.65 4.71 -2.89
C ASP A 265 0.63 5.06 -3.65
N TYR A 266 1.63 4.16 -3.61
CA TYR A 266 2.87 4.32 -4.37
C TYR A 266 2.61 4.29 -5.88
N ALA A 267 1.80 3.34 -6.36
CA ALA A 267 1.41 3.25 -7.77
C ALA A 267 0.67 4.52 -8.23
N ARG A 268 -0.29 5.00 -7.45
CA ARG A 268 -1.04 6.25 -7.72
C ARG A 268 -0.12 7.47 -7.73
N LEU A 269 0.82 7.57 -6.79
CA LEU A 269 1.80 8.66 -6.75
C LEU A 269 2.69 8.67 -8.01
N ALA A 270 3.01 7.48 -8.54
CA ALA A 270 3.73 7.34 -9.81
C ALA A 270 2.87 7.64 -11.05
N GLY A 271 1.56 7.81 -10.90
CA GLY A 271 0.62 8.05 -11.99
C GLY A 271 0.18 6.77 -12.70
N LEU A 272 0.20 5.65 -12.00
CA LEU A 272 -0.37 4.37 -12.46
C LEU A 272 -1.84 4.28 -12.03
N SER A 273 -2.65 3.55 -12.78
CA SER A 273 -4.05 3.30 -12.44
C SER A 273 -4.25 2.14 -11.46
N ALA A 274 -3.25 1.27 -11.32
CA ALA A 274 -3.20 0.15 -10.39
C ALA A 274 -1.73 -0.31 -10.24
N GLU A 275 -1.47 -1.15 -9.26
CA GLU A 275 -0.19 -1.84 -9.11
C GLU A 275 0.21 -2.61 -10.37
N GLU A 276 1.51 -2.75 -10.60
CA GLU A 276 2.09 -3.47 -11.74
C GLU A 276 3.01 -4.58 -11.23
N ASP A 277 2.74 -5.80 -11.66
CA ASP A 277 3.54 -6.98 -11.35
C ASP A 277 4.50 -7.32 -12.50
N LEU A 278 5.65 -7.92 -12.15
CA LEU A 278 6.67 -8.36 -13.09
C LEU A 278 6.14 -9.40 -14.10
N ASN A 279 5.14 -10.20 -13.71
CA ASN A 279 4.56 -11.28 -14.51
C ASN A 279 3.42 -10.82 -15.45
N GLU A 280 3.07 -9.54 -15.44
CA GLU A 280 2.00 -9.00 -16.28
C GLU A 280 2.36 -8.99 -17.77
N THR A 281 1.34 -9.16 -18.59
CA THR A 281 1.50 -9.02 -20.04
C THR A 281 1.72 -7.55 -20.43
N LEU A 282 2.46 -7.34 -21.52
CA LEU A 282 2.73 -5.99 -22.06
C LEU A 282 1.45 -5.16 -22.27
N VAL A 283 0.34 -5.82 -22.67
CA VAL A 283 -0.96 -5.15 -22.90
C VAL A 283 -1.56 -4.65 -21.59
N GLN A 284 -1.47 -5.44 -20.51
CA GLN A 284 -1.96 -5.05 -19.19
C GLN A 284 -1.17 -3.85 -18.65
N SER A 285 0.17 -3.90 -18.70
CA SER A 285 1.02 -2.76 -18.30
C SER A 285 0.71 -1.49 -19.08
N VAL A 286 0.52 -1.59 -20.41
CA VAL A 286 0.13 -0.44 -21.24
C VAL A 286 -1.24 0.11 -20.84
N CYS A 287 -2.22 -0.75 -20.59
CA CYS A 287 -3.56 -0.33 -20.17
C CYS A 287 -3.57 0.39 -18.82
N LYS A 288 -2.68 0.02 -17.89
CA LYS A 288 -2.54 0.68 -16.60
C LYS A 288 -1.88 2.07 -16.68
N ARG A 289 -0.98 2.30 -17.64
CA ARG A 289 -0.22 3.55 -17.81
C ARG A 289 -0.84 4.54 -18.79
N LEU A 290 -1.38 4.04 -19.89
CA LEU A 290 -1.82 4.85 -21.02
C LEU A 290 -2.91 5.89 -20.69
N PRO A 291 -3.95 5.58 -19.90
CA PRO A 291 -4.99 6.55 -19.59
C PRO A 291 -4.44 7.83 -18.97
N TRP A 292 -3.53 7.66 -17.99
CA TRP A 292 -2.91 8.79 -17.32
C TRP A 292 -1.96 9.58 -18.23
N LEU A 293 -1.18 8.89 -19.04
CA LEU A 293 -0.30 9.53 -20.04
C LEU A 293 -1.08 10.37 -21.05
N LEU A 294 -2.29 9.96 -21.46
CA LEU A 294 -3.16 10.73 -22.33
C LEU A 294 -3.66 12.02 -21.66
N VAL A 295 -4.01 11.97 -20.38
CA VAL A 295 -4.36 13.17 -19.61
C VAL A 295 -3.18 14.13 -19.55
N LEU A 296 -1.98 13.63 -19.24
CA LEU A 296 -0.76 14.44 -19.19
C LEU A 296 -0.37 15.03 -20.55
N LEU A 297 -0.59 14.29 -21.63
CA LEU A 297 -0.41 14.81 -23.00
C LEU A 297 -1.32 16.01 -23.26
N GLY A 298 -2.60 15.92 -22.88
CA GLY A 298 -3.55 17.02 -22.98
C GLY A 298 -3.13 18.24 -22.16
N LEU A 299 -2.72 18.04 -20.92
CA LEU A 299 -2.21 19.11 -20.06
C LEU A 299 -0.90 19.72 -20.61
N GLY A 300 0.00 18.90 -21.14
CA GLY A 300 1.23 19.38 -21.80
C GLY A 300 0.94 20.26 -23.01
N MET A 301 -0.11 19.98 -23.77
CA MET A 301 -0.56 20.87 -24.86
C MET A 301 -1.02 22.24 -24.34
N VAL A 302 -1.68 22.30 -23.18
CA VAL A 302 -2.06 23.56 -22.52
C VAL A 302 -0.80 24.36 -22.16
N VAL A 303 0.18 23.71 -21.50
CA VAL A 303 1.47 24.35 -21.15
C VAL A 303 2.15 24.89 -22.41
N SER A 304 2.23 24.10 -23.48
CA SER A 304 2.81 24.53 -24.76
C SER A 304 2.09 25.74 -25.37
N SER A 305 0.76 25.79 -25.25
CA SER A 305 -0.05 26.91 -25.70
C SER A 305 0.26 28.20 -24.92
N VAL A 306 0.48 28.06 -23.59
CA VAL A 306 0.86 29.21 -22.74
C VAL A 306 2.28 29.70 -23.08
N VAL A 307 3.24 28.80 -23.36
CA VAL A 307 4.57 29.19 -23.87
C VAL A 307 4.44 30.04 -25.15
N GLY A 308 3.54 29.64 -26.04
CA GLY A 308 3.25 30.40 -27.29
C GLY A 308 2.80 31.84 -27.05
N LEU A 309 2.16 32.16 -25.93
CA LEU A 309 1.79 33.54 -25.58
C LEU A 309 3.01 34.44 -25.33
N PHE A 310 4.17 33.86 -25.02
CA PHE A 310 5.43 34.57 -24.79
C PHE A 310 6.36 34.55 -25.97
N GLU A 311 5.88 34.19 -27.19
CA GLU A 311 6.70 34.12 -28.41
C GLU A 311 7.48 35.43 -28.67
N SER A 312 6.87 36.61 -28.44
CA SER A 312 7.53 37.90 -28.58
C SER A 312 8.72 38.11 -27.65
N VAL A 313 8.63 37.56 -26.42
CA VAL A 313 9.72 37.59 -25.42
C VAL A 313 10.86 36.68 -25.86
N VAL A 314 10.52 35.49 -26.32
CA VAL A 314 11.47 34.49 -26.84
C VAL A 314 12.23 35.03 -28.07
N ALA A 315 11.52 35.70 -28.99
CA ALA A 315 12.12 36.23 -30.19
C ALA A 315 13.12 37.39 -29.92
N GLN A 316 12.90 38.18 -28.86
CA GLN A 316 13.77 39.29 -28.47
C GLN A 316 15.00 38.82 -27.69
N LEU A 317 14.88 37.80 -26.86
CA LEU A 317 15.94 37.30 -25.99
C LEU A 317 16.12 35.78 -26.11
N THR A 318 16.65 35.31 -27.24
CA THR A 318 16.86 33.88 -27.52
C THR A 318 17.71 33.16 -26.45
N LEU A 319 18.60 33.90 -25.78
CA LEU A 319 19.47 33.39 -24.73
C LEU A 319 18.66 32.81 -23.53
N ILE A 320 17.47 33.35 -23.29
CA ILE A 320 16.61 32.93 -22.19
C ILE A 320 16.10 31.51 -22.39
N VAL A 321 15.82 31.11 -23.63
CA VAL A 321 15.31 29.76 -23.94
C VAL A 321 16.28 28.67 -23.47
N CYS A 322 17.59 28.95 -23.48
CA CYS A 322 18.61 28.00 -23.04
C CYS A 322 18.48 27.61 -21.56
N PHE A 323 17.89 28.49 -20.74
CA PHE A 323 17.77 28.26 -19.28
C PHE A 323 16.35 27.93 -18.84
N GLN A 324 15.39 27.87 -19.77
CA GLN A 324 14.00 27.50 -19.44
C GLN A 324 13.92 26.18 -18.73
N SER A 325 14.56 25.13 -19.27
CA SER A 325 14.52 23.77 -18.72
C SER A 325 15.03 23.73 -17.28
N LEU A 326 16.04 24.54 -16.92
CA LEU A 326 16.56 24.60 -15.56
C LEU A 326 15.53 25.14 -14.57
N VAL A 327 14.75 26.15 -14.94
CA VAL A 327 13.72 26.73 -14.06
C VAL A 327 12.54 25.79 -13.91
N LEU A 328 12.09 25.17 -15.03
CA LEU A 328 10.98 24.20 -15.00
C LEU A 328 11.33 22.95 -14.18
N ASP A 329 12.52 22.39 -14.41
CA ASP A 329 12.98 21.20 -13.68
C ASP A 329 13.05 21.44 -12.16
N MET A 330 13.64 22.56 -11.75
CA MET A 330 13.71 22.90 -10.32
C MET A 330 12.34 23.13 -9.70
N ALA A 331 11.43 23.78 -10.42
CA ALA A 331 10.06 24.00 -9.97
C ALA A 331 9.29 22.67 -9.85
N GLY A 332 9.39 21.78 -10.83
CA GLY A 332 8.80 20.45 -10.83
C GLY A 332 9.28 19.62 -9.63
N ASN A 333 10.61 19.58 -9.42
CA ASN A 333 11.21 18.80 -8.33
C ASN A 333 10.76 19.29 -6.95
N VAL A 334 10.77 20.60 -6.69
CA VAL A 334 10.31 21.14 -5.40
C VAL A 334 8.82 20.89 -5.19
N GLY A 335 8.01 21.03 -6.21
CA GLY A 335 6.58 20.71 -6.12
C GLY A 335 6.30 19.25 -5.79
N THR A 336 7.03 18.34 -6.41
CA THR A 336 6.93 16.90 -6.12
C THR A 336 7.41 16.56 -4.70
N GLN A 337 8.46 17.21 -4.20
CA GLN A 337 8.91 17.07 -2.81
C GLN A 337 7.83 17.56 -1.82
N SER A 338 7.22 18.72 -2.07
CA SER A 338 6.13 19.24 -1.24
C SER A 338 4.87 18.38 -1.32
N LEU A 339 4.59 17.78 -2.49
CA LEU A 339 3.53 16.78 -2.67
C LEU A 339 3.76 15.57 -1.75
N ALA A 340 4.93 14.95 -1.81
CA ALA A 340 5.26 13.76 -1.03
C ALA A 340 5.12 14.02 0.49
N VAL A 341 5.62 15.16 0.99
CA VAL A 341 5.45 15.58 2.38
C VAL A 341 3.98 15.77 2.73
N THR A 342 3.20 16.35 1.81
CA THR A 342 1.79 16.66 2.04
C THR A 342 0.95 15.40 2.07
N ILE A 343 1.12 14.46 1.13
CA ILE A 343 0.43 13.16 1.12
C ILE A 343 0.72 12.45 2.44
N ARG A 344 1.99 12.34 2.85
CA ARG A 344 2.38 11.71 4.11
C ARG A 344 1.65 12.29 5.33
N VAL A 345 1.48 13.62 5.40
CA VAL A 345 0.74 14.28 6.49
C VAL A 345 -0.76 14.07 6.38
N LEU A 346 -1.29 13.97 5.15
CA LEU A 346 -2.72 13.77 4.91
C LEU A 346 -3.17 12.31 5.11
N MET A 347 -2.25 11.34 5.09
CA MET A 347 -2.54 9.94 5.49
C MET A 347 -2.96 9.85 6.96
N ASP A 348 -2.55 10.78 7.80
CA ASP A 348 -3.08 10.92 9.16
C ASP A 348 -4.52 11.47 9.11
N SER A 349 -5.49 10.62 9.45
CA SER A 349 -6.94 10.91 9.39
C SER A 349 -7.35 12.09 10.26
N GLU A 350 -6.66 12.35 11.37
CA GLU A 350 -6.99 13.40 12.34
C GLU A 350 -6.42 14.77 11.98
N THR A 351 -5.86 14.98 10.79
CA THR A 351 -5.21 16.24 10.43
C THR A 351 -6.17 17.42 10.43
N THR A 352 -6.04 18.30 11.42
CA THR A 352 -6.91 19.49 11.60
C THR A 352 -6.64 20.58 10.57
N GLY A 353 -7.63 21.47 10.36
CA GLY A 353 -7.45 22.63 9.46
C GLY A 353 -6.31 23.58 9.89
N ALA A 354 -5.98 23.62 11.19
CA ALA A 354 -4.83 24.39 11.70
C ALA A 354 -3.51 23.76 11.29
N GLN A 355 -3.40 22.44 11.37
CA GLN A 355 -2.21 21.68 10.92
C GLN A 355 -2.01 21.81 9.42
N LYS A 356 -3.09 21.72 8.61
CA LYS A 356 -3.02 21.94 7.14
C LYS A 356 -2.48 23.33 6.80
N ARG A 357 -2.96 24.39 7.46
CA ARG A 357 -2.41 25.75 7.28
C ARG A 357 -0.96 25.87 7.69
N LYS A 358 -0.58 25.24 8.82
CA LYS A 358 0.82 25.20 9.28
C LYS A 358 1.71 24.51 8.27
N LEU A 359 1.24 23.42 7.64
CA LEU A 359 1.94 22.70 6.59
C LEU A 359 2.20 23.61 5.38
N VAL A 360 1.16 24.26 4.85
CA VAL A 360 1.30 25.20 3.70
C VAL A 360 2.34 26.29 4.01
N TRP A 361 2.30 26.88 5.19
CA TRP A 361 3.29 27.90 5.59
C TRP A 361 4.70 27.34 5.73
N LYS A 362 4.83 26.12 6.22
CA LYS A 362 6.14 25.42 6.33
C LYS A 362 6.71 25.19 4.93
N GLU A 363 5.95 24.59 4.03
CA GLU A 363 6.39 24.28 2.68
C GLU A 363 6.67 25.56 1.85
N ALA A 364 5.86 26.59 1.98
CA ALA A 364 6.15 27.88 1.35
C ALA A 364 7.50 28.47 1.80
N ARG A 365 7.85 28.38 3.11
CA ARG A 365 9.16 28.83 3.61
C ARG A 365 10.29 27.95 3.06
N VAL A 366 10.10 26.65 2.99
CA VAL A 366 11.08 25.72 2.43
C VAL A 366 11.31 26.03 0.96
N GLY A 367 10.25 26.20 0.17
CA GLY A 367 10.33 26.61 -1.23
C GLY A 367 11.05 27.95 -1.43
N LEU A 368 10.74 28.94 -0.59
CA LEU A 368 11.40 30.25 -0.62
C LEU A 368 12.91 30.15 -0.29
N MET A 369 13.27 29.40 0.74
CA MET A 369 14.67 29.22 1.13
C MET A 369 15.48 28.47 0.09
N ASN A 370 14.95 27.36 -0.42
CA ASN A 370 15.57 26.60 -1.50
C ASN A 370 15.71 27.47 -2.77
N GLY A 371 14.67 28.22 -3.11
CA GLY A 371 14.69 29.17 -4.23
C GLY A 371 15.75 30.25 -4.05
N ALA A 372 15.89 30.81 -2.85
CA ALA A 372 16.92 31.83 -2.57
C ALA A 372 18.35 31.27 -2.68
N ILE A 373 18.59 30.07 -2.15
CA ILE A 373 19.91 29.42 -2.23
C ILE A 373 20.26 29.08 -3.68
N LEU A 374 19.34 28.41 -4.39
CA LEU A 374 19.57 28.00 -5.77
C LEU A 374 19.55 29.20 -6.73
N GLY A 375 18.74 30.22 -6.46
CA GLY A 375 18.73 31.47 -7.20
C GLY A 375 20.07 32.22 -7.12
N ALA A 376 20.65 32.28 -5.91
CA ALA A 376 21.98 32.87 -5.71
C ALA A 376 23.09 32.05 -6.39
N ALA A 377 23.03 30.71 -6.27
CA ALA A 377 23.95 29.82 -6.94
C ALA A 377 23.83 29.94 -8.48
N SER A 378 22.61 29.97 -8.99
CA SER A 378 22.32 30.17 -10.43
C SER A 378 22.83 31.52 -10.94
N PHE A 379 22.62 32.59 -10.19
CA PHE A 379 23.16 33.92 -10.53
C PHE A 379 24.68 33.87 -10.70
N ALA A 380 25.40 33.25 -9.78
CA ALA A 380 26.86 33.15 -9.83
C ALA A 380 27.33 32.24 -11.00
N LEU A 381 26.76 31.04 -11.11
CA LEU A 381 27.18 30.05 -12.11
C LEU A 381 26.83 30.47 -13.54
N ILE A 382 25.60 30.92 -13.77
CA ILE A 382 25.16 31.34 -15.11
C ILE A 382 25.85 32.63 -15.47
N GLY A 383 26.01 33.61 -14.57
CA GLY A 383 26.76 34.82 -14.80
C GLY A 383 28.19 34.55 -15.24
N ALA A 384 28.89 33.69 -14.50
CA ALA A 384 30.24 33.25 -14.88
C ALA A 384 30.28 32.53 -16.22
N TYR A 385 29.34 31.63 -16.48
CA TYR A 385 29.23 30.90 -17.76
C TYR A 385 29.05 31.85 -18.96
N LEU A 386 28.15 32.84 -18.83
CA LEU A 386 27.90 33.83 -19.89
C LEU A 386 29.09 34.72 -20.13
N LEU A 387 29.80 35.16 -19.09
CA LEU A 387 31.03 35.91 -19.23
C LEU A 387 32.12 35.11 -19.95
N LEU A 388 32.27 33.81 -19.64
CA LEU A 388 33.21 32.92 -20.33
C LEU A 388 32.84 32.72 -21.80
N ARG A 389 31.58 32.85 -22.20
CA ARG A 389 31.12 32.86 -23.58
C ARG A 389 31.35 34.17 -24.31
N GLY A 390 31.82 35.21 -23.63
CA GLY A 390 32.10 36.51 -24.19
C GLY A 390 30.91 37.48 -24.24
N GLU A 391 29.85 37.17 -23.51
CA GLU A 391 28.70 38.08 -23.38
C GLU A 391 29.09 39.33 -22.57
N ALA A 392 28.47 40.47 -22.89
CA ALA A 392 28.69 41.69 -22.10
C ALA A 392 28.28 41.50 -20.64
N ALA A 393 29.05 42.06 -19.69
CA ALA A 393 28.80 41.89 -18.27
C ALA A 393 27.38 42.27 -17.84
N LEU A 394 26.83 43.36 -18.41
CA LEU A 394 25.46 43.79 -18.15
C LEU A 394 24.44 42.73 -18.59
N MET A 395 24.61 42.13 -19.76
CA MET A 395 23.77 41.07 -20.28
C MET A 395 23.93 39.80 -19.42
N ALA A 396 25.15 39.38 -19.13
CA ALA A 396 25.44 38.18 -18.33
C ALA A 396 24.80 38.24 -16.95
N PHE A 397 24.99 39.33 -16.20
CA PHE A 397 24.44 39.51 -14.86
C PHE A 397 22.96 39.91 -14.89
N GLY A 398 22.45 40.58 -15.91
CA GLY A 398 21.03 40.85 -16.10
C GLY A 398 20.23 39.58 -16.31
N VAL A 399 20.67 38.72 -17.24
CA VAL A 399 20.03 37.43 -17.52
C VAL A 399 20.14 36.48 -16.32
N SER A 400 21.32 36.31 -15.73
CA SER A 400 21.50 35.41 -14.56
C SER A 400 20.71 35.89 -13.35
N GLY A 401 20.61 37.19 -13.11
CA GLY A 401 19.79 37.77 -12.03
C GLY A 401 18.30 37.53 -12.25
N CYS A 402 17.83 37.70 -13.48
CA CYS A 402 16.45 37.38 -13.84
C CYS A 402 16.12 35.90 -13.61
N ILE A 403 17.02 34.98 -14.02
CA ILE A 403 16.87 33.54 -13.79
C ILE A 403 16.85 33.24 -12.27
N GLY A 404 17.74 33.85 -11.49
CA GLY A 404 17.77 33.69 -10.04
C GLY A 404 16.44 34.10 -9.37
N ILE A 405 15.88 35.26 -9.75
CA ILE A 405 14.60 35.73 -9.23
C ILE A 405 13.46 34.84 -9.71
N ALA A 406 13.48 34.37 -10.95
CA ALA A 406 12.49 33.45 -11.48
C ALA A 406 12.50 32.10 -10.77
N LEU A 407 13.69 31.59 -10.43
CA LEU A 407 13.82 30.38 -9.60
C LEU A 407 13.19 30.56 -8.22
N ILE A 408 13.42 31.68 -7.54
CA ILE A 408 12.81 31.97 -6.24
C ILE A 408 11.28 31.97 -6.35
N ALA A 409 10.74 32.65 -7.34
CA ALA A 409 9.29 32.76 -7.55
C ALA A 409 8.68 31.40 -7.93
N ALA A 410 9.28 30.69 -8.91
CA ALA A 410 8.80 29.41 -9.37
C ALA A 410 8.82 28.35 -8.27
N MET A 411 9.92 28.24 -7.53
CA MET A 411 10.04 27.24 -6.44
C MET A 411 9.09 27.54 -5.26
N LEU A 412 8.88 28.81 -4.91
CA LEU A 412 7.91 29.21 -3.89
C LEU A 412 6.48 28.79 -4.32
N LEU A 413 6.08 29.16 -5.53
CA LEU A 413 4.74 28.88 -6.04
C LEU A 413 4.53 27.40 -6.26
N SER A 414 5.52 26.66 -6.76
CA SER A 414 5.46 25.21 -6.94
C SER A 414 5.36 24.45 -5.63
N SER A 415 6.07 24.88 -4.59
CA SER A 415 5.94 24.31 -3.25
C SER A 415 4.53 24.51 -2.68
N ILE A 416 3.96 25.70 -2.88
CA ILE A 416 2.57 25.99 -2.48
C ILE A 416 1.59 25.12 -3.27
N SER A 417 1.75 25.00 -4.58
CA SER A 417 0.89 24.18 -5.46
C SER A 417 0.93 22.71 -5.05
N GLY A 418 2.16 22.16 -4.85
CA GLY A 418 2.37 20.78 -4.42
C GLY A 418 1.75 20.47 -3.04
N THR A 419 1.49 21.48 -2.23
CA THR A 419 0.85 21.34 -0.92
C THR A 419 -0.67 21.58 -0.99
N VAL A 420 -1.11 22.62 -1.71
CA VAL A 420 -2.53 23.03 -1.70
C VAL A 420 -3.39 22.07 -2.54
N ILE A 421 -2.86 21.54 -3.65
CA ILE A 421 -3.64 20.67 -4.55
C ILE A 421 -4.07 19.37 -3.86
N PRO A 422 -3.19 18.59 -3.19
CA PRO A 422 -3.63 17.39 -2.48
C PRO A 422 -4.57 17.70 -1.31
N ILE A 423 -4.36 18.82 -0.60
CA ILE A 423 -5.29 19.27 0.46
C ILE A 423 -6.69 19.56 -0.12
N PHE A 424 -6.74 20.16 -1.30
CA PHE A 424 -8.00 20.42 -1.99
C PHE A 424 -8.68 19.12 -2.44
N PHE A 425 -7.96 18.15 -2.96
CA PHE A 425 -8.50 16.85 -3.36
C PHE A 425 -9.10 16.11 -2.15
N LYS A 426 -8.39 16.02 -1.03
CA LYS A 426 -8.94 15.46 0.22
C LYS A 426 -10.22 16.19 0.68
N LYS A 427 -10.29 17.51 0.49
CA LYS A 427 -11.48 18.28 0.88
C LYS A 427 -12.73 17.97 0.05
N ILE A 428 -12.56 17.61 -1.22
CA ILE A 428 -13.68 17.26 -2.13
C ILE A 428 -13.97 15.76 -2.16
N GLY A 429 -13.34 14.98 -1.26
CA GLY A 429 -13.54 13.53 -1.18
C GLY A 429 -12.81 12.73 -2.26
N VAL A 430 -11.81 13.33 -2.91
CA VAL A 430 -10.91 12.65 -3.86
C VAL A 430 -9.63 12.29 -3.12
N ASP A 431 -9.15 11.07 -3.34
CA ASP A 431 -7.89 10.61 -2.78
C ASP A 431 -6.73 11.56 -3.12
N PRO A 432 -5.99 12.06 -2.13
CA PRO A 432 -4.84 12.95 -2.35
C PRO A 432 -3.73 12.34 -3.22
N ALA A 433 -3.57 11.01 -3.24
CA ALA A 433 -2.58 10.31 -4.06
C ALA A 433 -2.86 10.46 -5.57
N VAL A 434 -4.11 10.73 -5.97
CA VAL A 434 -4.48 11.07 -7.35
C VAL A 434 -3.80 12.36 -7.83
N ALA A 435 -3.42 13.27 -6.89
CA ALA A 435 -2.56 14.41 -7.20
C ALA A 435 -1.10 13.96 -7.49
N SER A 436 -0.95 12.95 -8.34
CA SER A 436 0.31 12.26 -8.63
C SER A 436 1.48 13.19 -8.96
N GLY A 437 2.70 12.67 -8.78
CA GLY A 437 3.92 13.40 -9.16
C GLY A 437 3.88 13.99 -10.58
N PRO A 438 3.51 13.21 -11.62
CA PRO A 438 3.38 13.72 -12.98
C PRO A 438 2.36 14.84 -13.16
N LEU A 439 1.21 14.79 -12.50
CA LEU A 439 0.20 15.85 -12.54
C LEU A 439 0.74 17.14 -11.92
N ILE A 440 1.30 17.04 -10.72
CA ILE A 440 1.89 18.19 -10.02
C ILE A 440 3.05 18.78 -10.83
N THR A 441 3.90 17.95 -11.42
CA THR A 441 4.97 18.43 -12.31
C THR A 441 4.41 19.25 -13.47
N THR A 442 3.36 18.79 -14.13
CA THR A 442 2.74 19.53 -15.27
C THR A 442 2.12 20.85 -14.81
N VAL A 443 1.48 20.89 -13.63
CA VAL A 443 0.96 22.15 -13.06
C VAL A 443 2.11 23.09 -12.71
N ASN A 444 3.19 22.58 -12.14
CA ASN A 444 4.37 23.36 -11.78
C ASN A 444 5.10 23.88 -13.01
N ASP A 445 5.12 23.14 -14.12
CA ASP A 445 5.65 23.61 -15.41
C ASP A 445 4.88 24.84 -15.90
N LEU A 446 3.55 24.83 -15.79
CA LEU A 446 2.73 25.98 -16.11
C LEU A 446 3.07 27.19 -15.24
N VAL A 447 3.17 26.98 -13.93
CA VAL A 447 3.55 28.03 -12.95
C VAL A 447 4.95 28.57 -13.26
N ALA A 448 5.89 27.67 -13.54
CA ALA A 448 7.28 28.03 -13.85
C ALA A 448 7.38 28.82 -15.16
N VAL A 449 6.69 28.42 -16.24
CA VAL A 449 6.63 29.11 -17.53
C VAL A 449 6.13 30.54 -17.37
N VAL A 450 4.98 30.70 -16.68
CA VAL A 450 4.39 32.02 -16.48
C VAL A 450 5.30 32.90 -15.62
N SER A 451 5.87 32.33 -14.54
CA SER A 451 6.82 33.09 -13.70
C SER A 451 8.07 33.45 -14.43
N TYR A 452 8.66 32.52 -15.17
CA TYR A 452 9.92 32.72 -15.88
C TYR A 452 9.80 33.76 -17.00
N TYR A 453 8.90 33.54 -17.93
CA TYR A 453 8.73 34.46 -19.06
C TYR A 453 8.08 35.78 -18.66
N GLY A 454 7.16 35.77 -17.67
CA GLY A 454 6.57 36.98 -17.14
C GLY A 454 7.62 37.89 -16.47
N LEU A 455 8.49 37.30 -15.63
CA LEU A 455 9.59 38.06 -14.99
C LEU A 455 10.65 38.48 -16.02
N THR A 456 10.92 37.65 -17.01
CA THR A 456 11.82 38.02 -18.11
C THR A 456 11.31 39.22 -18.87
N TRP A 457 10.05 39.20 -19.26
CA TRP A 457 9.43 40.35 -19.92
C TRP A 457 9.53 41.61 -19.06
N LEU A 458 9.13 41.51 -17.78
CA LEU A 458 9.10 42.63 -16.87
C LEU A 458 10.51 43.20 -16.57
N LEU A 459 11.47 42.32 -16.26
CA LEU A 459 12.80 42.76 -15.78
C LEU A 459 13.76 43.07 -16.90
N LEU A 460 13.84 42.23 -17.93
CA LEU A 460 14.86 42.39 -18.99
C LEU A 460 14.38 43.30 -20.13
N ILE A 461 13.10 43.23 -20.49
CA ILE A 461 12.57 44.04 -21.60
C ILE A 461 12.10 45.40 -21.11
N GLU A 462 11.13 45.43 -20.15
CA GLU A 462 10.52 46.67 -19.72
C GLU A 462 11.42 47.53 -18.80
N TRP A 463 12.19 46.88 -17.88
CA TRP A 463 12.96 47.63 -16.89
C TRP A 463 14.43 47.87 -17.27
N LEU A 464 15.13 46.84 -17.77
CA LEU A 464 16.54 46.94 -18.16
C LEU A 464 16.76 47.31 -19.64
N HIS A 465 15.73 47.25 -20.46
CA HIS A 465 15.78 47.56 -21.92
C HIS A 465 16.93 46.82 -22.64
N LEU A 466 17.11 45.49 -22.31
CA LEU A 466 18.18 44.67 -22.88
C LEU A 466 17.77 43.95 -24.18
N ALA A 467 16.59 44.21 -24.70
CA ALA A 467 16.06 43.64 -25.94
C ALA A 467 15.97 44.71 -27.04
#